data_f74d1ab8ce139e73f827643468bed3e5
#
_entry.id   f74d1ab8ce139e73f827643468bed3e5
#
_cell.length_a   1.000
_cell.length_b   1.000
_cell.length_c   1.000
_cell.angle_alpha   90.00
_cell.angle_beta   90.00
_cell.angle_gamma   90.00
#
_symmetry.space_group_name_H-M   'P 1'
#
loop_
_entity.id
_entity.type
_entity.pdbx_description
1 polymer ?
#
loop_
_entity_poly.entity_id
_entity_poly.type
_entity_poly.pdbx_seq_one_letter_code
_entity_poly.pdbx_strand_id
1 'polypeptide(L)'
;MQLSDDTKKKIQAEYDAWQSKQYAGKDKKARQAKAQFFTPPQLTIKMLEKFDSLEGNVLDPCLGAGNLIAAAIIVGADPSKCYGIELDPIVHKVAQLRLSKLGVPPCNIVQGDALDPKSYEEKLQP
;
A
#
# COMPACT_ATOMS: atom_id res chain seq x y z
N MET A 1 5.60 17.71 -0.86
CA MET A 1 6.36 17.72 -2.13
C MET A 1 5.40 17.75 -3.32
N GLN A 2 5.83 18.27 -4.44
CA GLN A 2 5.02 18.25 -5.64
C GLN A 2 5.49 17.13 -6.56
N LEU A 3 4.59 16.23 -6.93
CA LEU A 3 4.92 15.11 -7.80
C LEU A 3 4.82 15.52 -9.27
N SER A 4 5.77 15.06 -10.09
CA SER A 4 5.73 15.29 -11.52
C SER A 4 4.59 14.52 -12.18
N ASP A 5 4.18 14.96 -13.36
CA ASP A 5 3.16 14.25 -14.13
C ASP A 5 3.59 12.82 -14.47
N ASP A 6 4.86 12.61 -14.78
CA ASP A 6 5.41 11.28 -15.03
C ASP A 6 5.28 10.36 -13.82
N THR A 7 5.59 10.88 -12.62
CA THR A 7 5.45 10.11 -11.38
C THR A 7 3.99 9.75 -11.12
N LYS A 8 3.09 10.71 -11.31
CA LYS A 8 1.64 10.47 -11.16
C LYS A 8 1.14 9.38 -12.13
N LYS A 9 1.62 9.40 -13.37
CA LYS A 9 1.29 8.37 -14.36
C LYS A 9 1.83 7.00 -13.97
N LYS A 10 3.02 6.93 -13.39
CA LYS A 10 3.59 5.66 -12.91
C LYS A 10 2.77 5.08 -11.76
N ILE A 11 2.31 5.92 -10.83
CA ILE A 11 1.45 5.50 -9.73
C ILE A 11 0.13 4.94 -10.28
N GLN A 12 -0.49 5.65 -11.22
CA GLN A 12 -1.74 5.19 -11.84
C GLN A 12 -1.54 3.87 -12.60
N ALA A 13 -0.45 3.76 -13.34
CA ALA A 13 -0.17 2.56 -14.14
C ALA A 13 0.07 1.33 -13.25
N GLU A 14 0.79 1.49 -12.15
CA GLU A 14 1.01 0.39 -11.20
C GLU A 14 -0.30 -0.07 -10.59
N TYR A 15 -1.13 0.88 -10.17
CA TYR A 15 -2.46 0.57 -9.62
C TYR A 15 -3.33 -0.17 -10.64
N ASP A 16 -3.39 0.33 -11.87
CA ASP A 16 -4.21 -0.27 -12.93
C ASP A 16 -3.74 -1.69 -13.26
N ALA A 17 -2.44 -1.89 -13.36
CA ALA A 17 -1.86 -3.21 -13.63
C ALA A 17 -2.17 -4.20 -12.50
N TRP A 18 -2.02 -3.77 -11.24
CA TRP A 18 -2.34 -4.61 -10.10
C TRP A 18 -3.83 -4.92 -10.05
N GLN A 19 -4.69 -3.91 -10.25
CA GLN A 19 -6.14 -4.07 -10.19
C GLN A 19 -6.63 -5.02 -11.28
N SER A 20 -6.14 -4.90 -12.51
CA SER A 20 -6.49 -5.78 -13.61
C SER A 20 -6.13 -7.23 -13.31
N LYS A 21 -4.94 -7.46 -12.77
CA LYS A 21 -4.47 -8.79 -12.39
C LYS A 21 -5.30 -9.39 -11.26
N GLN A 22 -5.64 -8.58 -10.25
CA GLN A 22 -6.38 -9.01 -9.08
C GLN A 22 -7.82 -9.41 -9.43
N TYR A 23 -8.43 -8.74 -10.41
CA TYR A 23 -9.83 -8.93 -10.76
C TYR A 23 -10.05 -9.66 -12.09
N ALA A 24 -9.00 -10.20 -12.67
CA ALA A 24 -9.12 -10.97 -13.90
C ALA A 24 -10.13 -12.13 -13.71
N GLY A 25 -11.14 -12.21 -14.58
CA GLY A 25 -12.17 -13.24 -14.53
C GLY A 25 -13.26 -13.05 -13.48
N LYS A 26 -13.23 -11.96 -12.71
CA LYS A 26 -14.26 -11.64 -11.72
C LYS A 26 -15.30 -10.69 -12.30
N ASP A 27 -16.55 -10.79 -11.80
CA ASP A 27 -17.62 -9.93 -12.27
C ASP A 27 -17.46 -8.48 -11.78
N LYS A 28 -18.18 -7.56 -12.42
CA LYS A 28 -18.12 -6.13 -12.15
C LYS A 28 -18.55 -5.80 -10.70
N LYS A 29 -19.55 -6.50 -10.17
CA LYS A 29 -20.09 -6.26 -8.84
C LYS A 29 -19.08 -6.62 -7.75
N ALA A 30 -18.38 -7.74 -7.89
CA ALA A 30 -17.32 -8.15 -6.97
C ALA A 30 -16.17 -7.15 -6.99
N ARG A 31 -15.79 -6.64 -8.18
CA ARG A 31 -14.75 -5.62 -8.31
C ARG A 31 -15.12 -4.33 -7.61
N GLN A 32 -16.36 -3.87 -7.77
CA GLN A 32 -16.84 -2.63 -7.15
C GLN A 32 -16.89 -2.74 -5.63
N ALA A 33 -17.33 -3.88 -5.09
CA ALA A 33 -17.39 -4.09 -3.65
C ALA A 33 -15.99 -4.01 -3.01
N LYS A 34 -14.97 -4.60 -3.63
CA LYS A 34 -13.59 -4.54 -3.12
C LYS A 34 -12.93 -3.18 -3.34
N ALA A 35 -13.23 -2.51 -4.44
CA ALA A 35 -12.66 -1.20 -4.74
C ALA A 35 -13.03 -0.13 -3.70
N GLN A 36 -14.16 -0.30 -3.01
CA GLN A 36 -14.60 0.63 -1.97
C GLN A 36 -13.70 0.66 -0.73
N PHE A 37 -12.91 -0.40 -0.51
CA PHE A 37 -12.02 -0.50 0.64
C PHE A 37 -10.61 -0.01 0.37
N PHE A 38 -10.28 0.41 -0.84
CA PHE A 38 -8.93 0.78 -1.23
C PHE A 38 -8.84 2.25 -1.63
N THR A 39 -7.77 2.89 -1.15
CA THR A 39 -7.50 4.31 -1.46
C THR A 39 -7.23 4.45 -2.96
N PRO A 40 -8.01 5.28 -3.69
CA PRO A 40 -7.78 5.47 -5.12
C PRO A 40 -6.51 6.27 -5.39
N PRO A 41 -5.91 6.11 -6.60
CA PRO A 41 -4.64 6.77 -6.93
C PRO A 41 -4.66 8.28 -6.78
N GLN A 42 -5.75 8.95 -7.13
CA GLN A 42 -5.86 10.41 -7.03
C GLN A 42 -5.72 10.89 -5.59
N LEU A 43 -6.35 10.18 -4.65
CA LEU A 43 -6.25 10.50 -3.23
C LEU A 43 -4.87 10.15 -2.69
N THR A 44 -4.33 9.01 -3.10
CA THR A 44 -2.98 8.58 -2.72
C THR A 44 -1.94 9.65 -3.11
N ILE A 45 -2.02 10.17 -4.33
CA ILE A 45 -1.13 11.24 -4.81
C ILE A 45 -1.25 12.48 -3.93
N LYS A 46 -2.47 12.92 -3.63
CA LYS A 46 -2.69 14.09 -2.77
C LYS A 46 -2.12 13.90 -1.37
N MET A 47 -2.26 12.70 -0.82
CA MET A 47 -1.72 12.39 0.51
C MET A 47 -0.20 12.44 0.51
N LEU A 48 0.45 11.86 -0.50
CA LEU A 48 1.91 11.86 -0.61
C LEU A 48 2.47 13.28 -0.82
N GLU A 49 1.76 14.13 -1.55
CA GLU A 49 2.20 15.50 -1.78
C GLU A 49 2.24 16.35 -0.52
N LYS A 50 1.61 15.90 0.58
CA LYS A 50 1.65 16.60 1.87
C LYS A 50 2.94 16.36 2.65
N PHE A 51 3.74 15.39 2.26
CA PHE A 51 5.04 15.13 2.89
C PHE A 51 6.13 15.94 2.21
N ASP A 52 7.10 16.41 2.97
CA ASP A 52 8.27 17.09 2.43
C ASP A 52 9.25 16.06 1.84
N SER A 53 9.34 14.89 2.47
CA SER A 53 10.27 13.84 2.10
C SER A 53 9.70 12.48 2.54
N LEU A 54 10.08 11.42 1.85
CA LEU A 54 9.80 10.03 2.24
C LEU A 54 11.07 9.30 2.70
N GLU A 55 12.07 10.04 3.16
CA GLU A 55 13.26 9.47 3.79
C GLU A 55 12.91 8.86 5.15
N GLY A 56 13.67 7.82 5.55
CA GLY A 56 13.43 7.13 6.80
C GLY A 56 12.33 6.09 6.71
N ASN A 57 11.81 5.70 7.86
CA ASN A 57 10.78 4.68 7.94
C ASN A 57 9.40 5.24 7.53
N VAL A 58 8.68 4.46 6.73
CA VAL A 58 7.33 4.80 6.28
C VAL A 58 6.38 3.73 6.79
N LEU A 59 5.34 4.12 7.50
CA LEU A 59 4.35 3.22 8.07
C LEU A 59 2.95 3.59 7.61
N ASP A 60 2.21 2.62 7.11
CA ASP A 60 0.78 2.73 6.89
C ASP A 60 0.03 1.81 7.88
N PRO A 61 -0.61 2.36 8.92
CA PRO A 61 -1.29 1.56 9.93
C PRO A 61 -2.64 1.01 9.48
N CYS A 62 -3.15 1.46 8.34
CA CYS A 62 -4.39 0.98 7.72
C CYS A 62 -4.09 0.61 6.27
N LEU A 63 -3.27 -0.43 6.11
CA LEU A 63 -2.57 -0.71 4.86
C LEU A 63 -3.50 -0.98 3.67
N GLY A 64 -4.60 -1.70 3.89
CA GLY A 64 -5.44 -2.16 2.79
C GLY A 64 -4.63 -3.02 1.82
N ALA A 65 -4.83 -2.81 0.53
CA ALA A 65 -4.08 -3.52 -0.51
C ALA A 65 -2.68 -2.96 -0.75
N GLY A 66 -2.26 -1.93 0.00
CA GLY A 66 -0.92 -1.36 -0.09
C GLY A 66 -0.77 -0.22 -1.08
N ASN A 67 -1.85 0.44 -1.47
CA ASN A 67 -1.80 1.52 -2.47
C ASN A 67 -0.86 2.67 -2.07
N LEU A 68 -0.93 3.12 -0.81
CA LEU A 68 -0.07 4.21 -0.33
C LEU A 68 1.39 3.82 -0.31
N ILE A 69 1.71 2.64 0.18
CA ILE A 69 3.10 2.16 0.23
C ILE A 69 3.63 1.93 -1.17
N ALA A 70 2.85 1.32 -2.07
CA ALA A 70 3.26 1.13 -3.46
C ALA A 70 3.59 2.47 -4.12
N ALA A 71 2.74 3.47 -3.94
CA ALA A 71 2.96 4.81 -4.47
C ALA A 71 4.17 5.49 -3.82
N ALA A 72 4.35 5.33 -2.52
CA ALA A 72 5.51 5.88 -1.80
C ALA A 72 6.82 5.33 -2.38
N ILE A 73 6.87 4.04 -2.70
CA ILE A 73 8.05 3.42 -3.32
C ILE A 73 8.31 4.01 -4.71
N ILE A 74 7.27 4.23 -5.50
CA ILE A 74 7.41 4.86 -6.83
C ILE A 74 7.97 6.29 -6.70
N VAL A 75 7.58 7.01 -5.65
CA VAL A 75 8.07 8.37 -5.38
C VAL A 75 9.53 8.37 -4.90
N GLY A 76 10.02 7.25 -4.38
CA GLY A 76 11.42 7.14 -3.98
C GLY A 76 11.64 6.60 -2.56
N ALA A 77 10.60 6.20 -1.84
CA ALA A 77 10.77 5.56 -0.53
C ALA A 77 11.58 4.26 -0.66
N ASP A 78 12.39 3.98 0.35
CA ASP A 78 13.16 2.75 0.41
C ASP A 78 12.24 1.58 0.78
N PRO A 79 12.05 0.59 -0.08
CA PRO A 79 11.16 -0.53 0.23
C PRO A 79 11.52 -1.26 1.53
N SER A 80 12.81 -1.35 1.87
CA SER A 80 13.26 -2.02 3.09
C SER A 80 12.83 -1.29 4.37
N LYS A 81 12.44 -0.02 4.24
CA LYS A 81 11.99 0.84 5.34
C LYS A 81 10.49 1.12 5.30
N CYS A 82 9.75 0.39 4.49
CA CYS A 82 8.30 0.51 4.40
C CYS A 82 7.64 -0.58 5.24
N TYR A 83 6.63 -0.18 6.01
CA TYR A 83 5.93 -1.02 6.98
C TYR A 83 4.42 -0.83 6.84
N GLY A 84 3.67 -1.87 7.14
CA GLY A 84 2.21 -1.77 7.11
C GLY A 84 1.53 -2.70 8.09
N ILE A 85 0.35 -2.29 8.55
CA ILE A 85 -0.51 -3.08 9.43
C ILE A 85 -1.87 -3.21 8.75
N GLU A 86 -2.38 -4.43 8.65
CA GLU A 86 -3.68 -4.71 8.08
C GLU A 86 -4.46 -5.69 8.95
N LEU A 87 -5.70 -5.34 9.27
CA LEU A 87 -6.56 -6.14 10.15
C LEU A 87 -7.08 -7.41 9.48
N ASP A 88 -7.52 -7.30 8.23
CA ASP A 88 -8.12 -8.43 7.50
C ASP A 88 -7.04 -9.39 7.02
N PRO A 89 -7.12 -10.71 7.40
CA PRO A 89 -6.08 -11.67 7.01
C PRO A 89 -5.96 -11.87 5.50
N ILE A 90 -7.06 -11.78 4.76
CA ILE A 90 -7.06 -11.96 3.30
C ILE A 90 -6.41 -10.74 2.63
N VAL A 91 -6.82 -9.55 3.02
CA VAL A 91 -6.28 -8.30 2.49
C VAL A 91 -4.80 -8.16 2.85
N HIS A 92 -4.40 -8.59 4.06
CA HIS A 92 -3.01 -8.64 4.48
C HIS A 92 -2.16 -9.46 3.50
N LYS A 93 -2.63 -10.66 3.12
CA LYS A 93 -1.91 -11.50 2.15
C LYS A 93 -1.80 -10.85 0.78
N VAL A 94 -2.86 -10.22 0.32
CA VAL A 94 -2.87 -9.50 -0.96
C VAL A 94 -1.82 -8.39 -0.95
N ALA A 95 -1.81 -7.57 0.11
CA ALA A 95 -0.84 -6.50 0.26
C ALA A 95 0.59 -7.02 0.36
N GLN A 96 0.80 -8.07 1.16
CA GLN A 96 2.12 -8.66 1.34
C GLN A 96 2.70 -9.18 0.02
N LEU A 97 1.90 -9.87 -0.79
CA LEU A 97 2.33 -10.35 -2.10
C LEU A 97 2.64 -9.21 -3.06
N ARG A 98 1.76 -8.20 -3.11
CA ARG A 98 1.96 -7.05 -3.98
C ARG A 98 3.23 -6.28 -3.63
N LEU A 99 3.40 -5.96 -2.35
CA LEU A 99 4.52 -5.13 -1.89
C LEU A 99 5.84 -5.88 -1.89
N SER A 100 5.84 -7.20 -1.70
CA SER A 100 7.06 -7.99 -1.82
C SER A 100 7.64 -7.92 -3.23
N LYS A 101 6.80 -7.83 -4.25
CA LYS A 101 7.24 -7.64 -5.65
C LYS A 101 7.88 -6.27 -5.86
N LEU A 102 7.58 -5.30 -5.01
CA LEU A 102 8.17 -3.96 -5.05
C LEU A 102 9.37 -3.84 -4.12
N GLY A 103 9.78 -4.92 -3.47
CA GLY A 103 10.99 -4.96 -2.65
C GLY A 103 10.75 -4.84 -1.14
N VAL A 104 9.50 -4.78 -0.68
CA VAL A 104 9.21 -4.72 0.75
C VAL A 104 9.39 -6.10 1.37
N PRO A 105 10.21 -6.24 2.43
CA PRO A 105 10.34 -7.51 3.14
C PRO A 105 8.98 -7.97 3.67
N PRO A 106 8.59 -9.24 3.46
CA PRO A 106 7.28 -9.72 3.92
C PRO A 106 7.05 -9.53 5.43
N CYS A 107 8.09 -9.62 6.25
CA CYS A 107 7.98 -9.41 7.70
C CYS A 107 7.61 -7.98 8.09
N ASN A 108 7.76 -7.01 7.18
CA ASN A 108 7.37 -5.61 7.42
C ASN A 108 5.85 -5.39 7.24
N ILE A 109 5.15 -6.36 6.69
CA ILE A 109 3.71 -6.28 6.45
C ILE A 109 3.03 -7.21 7.44
N VAL A 110 2.41 -6.63 8.45
CA VAL A 110 1.92 -7.33 9.64
C VAL A 110 0.39 -7.38 9.65
N GLN A 111 -0.16 -8.54 9.98
CA GLN A 111 -1.59 -8.68 10.23
C GLN A 111 -1.85 -8.34 11.70
N GLY A 112 -2.72 -7.36 11.93
CA GLY A 112 -3.04 -6.91 13.26
C GLY A 112 -4.02 -5.74 13.27
N ASP A 113 -4.44 -5.35 14.47
CA ASP A 113 -5.30 -4.19 14.69
C ASP A 113 -4.43 -3.00 15.10
N ALA A 114 -4.41 -1.96 14.28
CA ALA A 114 -3.60 -0.76 14.54
C ALA A 114 -4.00 -0.06 15.85
N LEU A 115 -5.23 -0.26 16.32
CA LEU A 115 -5.71 0.29 17.59
C LEU A 115 -5.34 -0.57 18.80
N ASP A 116 -4.79 -1.76 18.58
CA ASP A 116 -4.35 -2.68 19.63
C ASP A 116 -2.85 -2.97 19.46
N PRO A 117 -1.97 -2.24 20.19
CA PRO A 117 -0.52 -2.43 20.06
C PRO A 117 -0.06 -3.86 20.32
N LYS A 118 -0.75 -4.59 21.19
CA LYS A 118 -0.39 -5.99 21.49
C LYS A 118 -0.48 -6.90 20.25
N SER A 119 -1.31 -6.53 19.27
CA SER A 119 -1.49 -7.32 18.07
C SER A 119 -0.31 -7.22 17.09
N TYR A 120 0.55 -6.19 17.22
CA TYR A 120 1.63 -5.97 16.24
C TYR A 120 2.98 -5.55 16.83
N GLU A 121 3.05 -5.09 18.09
CA GLU A 121 4.29 -4.46 18.60
C GLU A 121 5.50 -5.39 18.62
N GLU A 122 5.31 -6.69 18.80
CA GLU A 122 6.41 -7.66 18.74
C GLU A 122 6.79 -8.01 17.30
N LYS A 123 5.86 -7.89 16.37
CA LYS A 123 6.03 -8.26 14.95
C LYS A 123 6.64 -7.12 14.13
N LEU A 124 6.30 -5.89 14.49
CA LEU A 124 6.68 -4.70 13.74
C LEU A 124 7.82 -3.99 14.46
N GLN A 125 9.05 -4.24 14.00
CA GLN A 125 10.25 -3.68 14.61
C GLN A 125 11.07 -2.95 13.54
N PRO A 126 10.75 -1.67 13.32
CA PRO A 126 11.47 -0.85 12.35
C PRO A 126 12.95 -0.64 12.71
#